data_6872441e509549dd4fa860e9bb6342c8
#
_entry.id   6872441e509549dd4fa860e9bb6342c8
#
_cell.length_a   1.000
_cell.length_b   1.000
_cell.length_c   1.000
_cell.angle_alpha   90.00
_cell.angle_beta   90.00
_cell.angle_gamma   90.00
#
_symmetry.space_group_name_H-M   'P 1'
#
loop_
_entity.id
_entity.type
_entity.pdbx_description
1 polymer ?
#
loop_
_entity_poly.entity_id
_entity_poly.type
_entity_poly.pdbx_seq_one_letter_code
_entity_poly.pdbx_strand_id
1 'polypeptide(L)'
;IMLVTDIWNFDFNQKKIQSALFQKIEKIYQQEYERLSDFQTHFQSLQINAMDVWEDLPFEFEYKDSIGVQEYLKLLGLKIAMGDRDSKIIDIVLMIIDVVEYFGIAKLVVFTNLKLYLSQKELEEVYKYIMYKKVMVLLLETGDEKECVKNEKILFLDSDYDELMMYND
;
A
#
# COMPACT_ATOMS: atom_id res chain seq x y z
N ILE A 1 -0.72 -4.21 12.24
CA ILE A 1 0.72 -4.28 12.00
C ILE A 1 0.94 -4.66 10.54
N MET A 2 1.97 -4.08 9.92
CA MET A 2 2.49 -4.47 8.61
C MET A 2 3.97 -4.84 8.79
N LEU A 3 4.35 -6.04 8.41
CA LEU A 3 5.74 -6.50 8.46
C LEU A 3 6.32 -6.46 7.04
N VAL A 4 7.49 -5.84 6.89
CA VAL A 4 8.24 -5.69 5.64
C VAL A 4 9.61 -6.34 5.83
N THR A 5 9.75 -7.57 5.32
CA THR A 5 10.97 -8.38 5.42
C THR A 5 11.85 -8.28 4.18
N ASP A 6 11.26 -7.93 3.05
CA ASP A 6 11.96 -7.73 1.78
C ASP A 6 11.44 -6.44 1.13
N ILE A 7 12.26 -5.40 1.19
CA ILE A 7 11.90 -4.07 0.67
C ILE A 7 11.91 -4.08 -0.86
N TRP A 8 12.89 -4.78 -1.48
CA TRP A 8 13.03 -4.84 -2.92
C TRP A 8 11.87 -5.53 -3.63
N ASN A 9 11.30 -6.55 -3.00
CA ASN A 9 10.21 -7.34 -3.54
C ASN A 9 8.87 -7.01 -2.84
N PHE A 10 8.75 -5.84 -2.21
CA PHE A 10 7.51 -5.47 -1.57
C PHE A 10 6.38 -5.34 -2.60
N ASP A 11 5.33 -6.15 -2.42
CA ASP A 11 4.17 -6.14 -3.30
C ASP A 11 3.16 -5.06 -2.90
N PHE A 12 3.17 -3.93 -3.61
CA PHE A 12 2.19 -2.85 -3.45
C PHE A 12 0.77 -3.26 -3.88
N ASN A 13 0.61 -4.39 -4.53
CA ASN A 13 -0.68 -4.91 -4.99
C ASN A 13 -1.15 -6.12 -4.18
N GLN A 14 -0.53 -6.39 -3.04
CA GLN A 14 -1.01 -7.41 -2.12
C GLN A 14 -2.47 -7.15 -1.71
N LYS A 15 -3.22 -8.22 -1.43
CA LYS A 15 -4.68 -8.19 -1.21
C LYS A 15 -5.14 -7.09 -0.25
N LYS A 16 -4.40 -6.84 0.82
CA LYS A 16 -4.77 -5.83 1.83
C LYS A 16 -4.72 -4.41 1.27
N ILE A 17 -3.67 -4.07 0.53
CA ILE A 17 -3.48 -2.76 -0.11
C ILE A 17 -4.51 -2.58 -1.24
N GLN A 18 -4.64 -3.58 -2.09
CA GLN A 18 -5.58 -3.55 -3.20
C GLN A 18 -7.04 -3.40 -2.73
N SER A 19 -7.42 -4.12 -1.67
CA SER A 19 -8.75 -3.96 -1.08
C SER A 19 -8.98 -2.54 -0.56
N ALA A 20 -8.01 -1.95 0.11
CA ALA A 20 -8.10 -0.59 0.64
C ALA A 20 -8.17 0.45 -0.49
N LEU A 21 -7.40 0.28 -1.56
CA LEU A 21 -7.46 1.09 -2.78
C LEU A 21 -8.87 1.06 -3.38
N PHE A 22 -9.42 -0.12 -3.60
CA PHE A 22 -10.74 -0.29 -4.20
C PHE A 22 -11.86 0.30 -3.33
N GLN A 23 -11.80 0.08 -2.02
CA GLN A 23 -12.74 0.69 -1.08
C GLN A 23 -12.65 2.22 -1.07
N LYS A 24 -11.45 2.78 -1.20
CA LYS A 24 -11.28 4.23 -1.25
C LYS A 24 -11.88 4.81 -2.51
N ILE A 25 -11.65 4.19 -3.66
CA ILE A 25 -12.22 4.62 -4.94
C ILE A 25 -13.75 4.48 -4.92
N GLU A 26 -14.27 3.35 -4.44
CA GLU A 26 -15.72 3.14 -4.33
C GLU A 26 -16.40 4.21 -3.47
N LYS A 27 -15.79 4.58 -2.33
CA LYS A 27 -16.29 5.69 -1.49
C LYS A 27 -16.36 7.00 -2.25
N ILE A 28 -15.39 7.31 -3.12
CA ILE A 28 -15.42 8.52 -3.96
C ILE A 28 -16.62 8.46 -4.91
N TYR A 29 -16.84 7.32 -5.58
CA TYR A 29 -18.02 7.14 -6.44
C TYR A 29 -19.34 7.31 -5.68
N GLN A 30 -19.42 6.76 -4.46
CA GLN A 30 -20.63 6.87 -3.63
C GLN A 30 -20.90 8.30 -3.13
N GLN A 31 -19.86 9.11 -2.94
CA GLN A 31 -19.99 10.51 -2.51
C GLN A 31 -20.39 11.45 -3.67
N GLU A 32 -20.12 11.06 -4.89
CA GLU A 32 -20.43 11.84 -6.10
C GLU A 32 -21.53 11.13 -6.89
N TYR A 33 -22.79 11.47 -6.58
CA TYR A 33 -23.96 10.81 -7.17
C TYR A 33 -23.95 10.83 -8.72
N GLU A 34 -23.59 11.95 -9.33
CA GLU A 34 -23.48 12.06 -10.78
C GLU A 34 -22.49 11.05 -11.36
N ARG A 35 -21.31 10.93 -10.75
CA ARG A 35 -20.26 10.00 -11.18
C ARG A 35 -20.70 8.53 -11.09
N LEU A 36 -21.42 8.19 -10.03
CA LEU A 36 -21.97 6.85 -9.87
C LEU A 36 -23.07 6.56 -10.90
N SER A 37 -23.95 7.55 -11.15
CA SER A 37 -25.01 7.46 -12.16
C SER A 37 -24.43 7.29 -13.56
N ASP A 38 -23.43 8.09 -13.92
CA ASP A 38 -22.73 7.99 -15.21
C ASP A 38 -22.08 6.63 -15.40
N PHE A 39 -21.41 6.12 -14.36
CA PHE A 39 -20.82 4.80 -14.37
C PHE A 39 -21.85 3.70 -14.68
N GLN A 40 -22.99 3.73 -14.01
CA GLN A 40 -24.08 2.76 -14.24
C GLN A 40 -24.67 2.89 -15.65
N THR A 41 -24.86 4.11 -16.13
CA THR A 41 -25.37 4.37 -17.49
C THR A 41 -24.42 3.83 -18.56
N HIS A 42 -23.11 4.03 -18.40
CA HIS A 42 -22.13 3.46 -19.33
C HIS A 42 -22.10 1.94 -19.30
N PHE A 43 -22.23 1.34 -18.11
CA PHE A 43 -22.31 -0.12 -18.00
C PHE A 43 -23.55 -0.68 -18.70
N GLN A 44 -24.73 -0.06 -18.52
CA GLN A 44 -25.95 -0.45 -19.22
C GLN A 44 -25.81 -0.34 -20.75
N SER A 45 -25.13 0.71 -21.22
CA SER A 45 -24.87 0.86 -22.66
C SER A 45 -24.01 -0.27 -23.21
N LEU A 46 -23.00 -0.73 -22.44
CA LEU A 46 -22.17 -1.88 -22.82
C LEU A 46 -22.97 -3.19 -22.81
N GLN A 47 -23.90 -3.36 -21.86
CA GLN A 47 -24.79 -4.53 -21.81
C GLN A 47 -25.69 -4.57 -23.05
N ILE A 48 -26.34 -3.47 -23.42
CA ILE A 48 -27.20 -3.40 -24.62
C ILE A 48 -26.39 -3.82 -25.86
N ASN A 49 -25.20 -3.24 -26.07
CA ASN A 49 -24.34 -3.63 -27.18
C ASN A 49 -23.98 -5.13 -27.19
N ALA A 50 -23.79 -5.72 -26.02
CA ALA A 50 -23.51 -7.15 -25.92
C ALA A 50 -24.76 -7.98 -26.22
N MET A 51 -25.93 -7.56 -25.76
CA MET A 51 -27.21 -8.23 -26.02
C MET A 51 -27.51 -8.31 -27.51
N ASP A 52 -27.29 -7.25 -28.27
CA ASP A 52 -27.45 -7.21 -29.71
C ASP A 52 -26.64 -8.33 -30.43
N VAL A 53 -25.56 -8.80 -29.83
CA VAL A 53 -24.71 -9.85 -30.42
C VAL A 53 -25.23 -11.25 -30.10
N TRP A 54 -25.76 -11.49 -28.91
CA TRP A 54 -26.19 -12.84 -28.52
C TRP A 54 -27.68 -13.10 -28.67
N GLU A 55 -28.53 -12.10 -28.96
CA GLU A 55 -29.97 -12.29 -29.20
C GLU A 55 -30.25 -13.25 -30.35
N ASP A 56 -29.38 -13.30 -31.36
CA ASP A 56 -29.51 -14.17 -32.51
C ASP A 56 -28.99 -15.62 -32.25
N LEU A 57 -28.43 -15.91 -31.08
CA LEU A 57 -27.91 -17.24 -30.74
C LEU A 57 -29.03 -18.14 -30.20
N PRO A 58 -29.02 -19.45 -30.50
CA PRO A 58 -30.08 -20.38 -30.13
C PRO A 58 -29.97 -20.87 -28.66
N PHE A 59 -29.57 -19.99 -27.75
CA PHE A 59 -29.39 -20.31 -26.33
C PHE A 59 -29.99 -19.23 -25.44
N GLU A 60 -30.38 -19.57 -24.22
CA GLU A 60 -30.75 -18.63 -23.18
C GLU A 60 -29.51 -18.24 -22.41
N PHE A 61 -29.36 -16.96 -22.11
CA PHE A 61 -28.22 -16.42 -21.39
C PHE A 61 -28.65 -15.75 -20.08
N GLU A 62 -27.91 -16.03 -19.02
CA GLU A 62 -28.03 -15.29 -17.77
C GLU A 62 -26.88 -14.27 -17.69
N TYR A 63 -27.21 -13.03 -17.30
CA TYR A 63 -26.22 -11.97 -17.14
C TYR A 63 -26.55 -11.12 -15.92
N LYS A 64 -25.59 -10.32 -15.47
CA LYS A 64 -25.78 -9.41 -14.35
C LYS A 64 -26.38 -8.09 -14.81
N ASP A 65 -27.42 -7.64 -14.13
CA ASP A 65 -28.08 -6.35 -14.44
C ASP A 65 -27.22 -5.13 -14.05
N SER A 66 -26.26 -5.33 -13.16
CA SER A 66 -25.38 -4.26 -12.67
C SER A 66 -24.01 -4.79 -12.27
N ILE A 67 -23.01 -3.92 -12.28
CA ILE A 67 -21.66 -4.19 -11.80
C ILE A 67 -21.30 -3.24 -10.66
N GLY A 68 -20.67 -3.75 -9.61
CA GLY A 68 -20.11 -2.92 -8.54
C GLY A 68 -18.82 -2.23 -8.96
N VAL A 69 -18.55 -1.05 -8.41
CA VAL A 69 -17.31 -0.28 -8.69
C VAL A 69 -16.07 -1.13 -8.44
N GLN A 70 -15.99 -1.87 -7.34
CA GLN A 70 -14.84 -2.74 -7.05
C GLN A 70 -14.67 -3.87 -8.08
N GLU A 71 -15.77 -4.41 -8.58
CA GLU A 71 -15.75 -5.45 -9.61
C GLU A 71 -15.22 -4.90 -10.93
N TYR A 72 -15.67 -3.70 -11.31
CA TYR A 72 -15.17 -2.98 -12.47
C TYR A 72 -13.67 -2.69 -12.35
N LEU A 73 -13.20 -2.22 -11.18
CA LEU A 73 -11.77 -1.95 -10.95
C LEU A 73 -10.91 -3.22 -11.10
N LYS A 74 -11.45 -4.38 -10.71
CA LYS A 74 -10.80 -5.68 -10.93
C LYS A 74 -10.72 -6.03 -12.42
N LEU A 75 -11.80 -5.79 -13.18
CA LEU A 75 -11.81 -6.01 -14.63
C LEU A 75 -10.80 -5.11 -15.35
N LEU A 76 -10.65 -3.87 -14.91
CA LEU A 76 -9.62 -2.97 -15.42
C LEU A 76 -8.19 -3.43 -15.08
N GLY A 77 -8.03 -4.38 -14.16
CA GLY A 77 -6.71 -4.76 -13.67
C GLY A 77 -5.97 -3.64 -12.95
N LEU A 78 -6.72 -2.71 -12.29
CA LEU A 78 -6.14 -1.55 -11.64
C LEU A 78 -5.14 -1.98 -10.56
N LYS A 79 -3.94 -1.41 -10.64
CA LYS A 79 -2.81 -1.70 -9.74
C LYS A 79 -2.08 -0.41 -9.39
N ILE A 80 -1.46 -0.40 -8.22
CA ILE A 80 -0.48 0.63 -7.87
C ILE A 80 0.77 0.35 -8.71
N ALA A 81 1.14 1.31 -9.56
CA ALA A 81 2.37 1.22 -10.33
C ALA A 81 3.55 1.58 -9.42
N MET A 82 4.57 0.74 -9.41
CA MET A 82 5.88 1.14 -8.92
C MET A 82 6.52 2.06 -9.96
N GLY A 83 7.21 3.10 -9.48
CA GLY A 83 8.07 3.92 -10.33
C GLY A 83 9.09 3.08 -11.11
N ASP A 84 9.92 3.71 -11.92
CA ASP A 84 10.92 3.03 -12.75
C ASP A 84 11.77 2.02 -11.96
N ARG A 85 12.27 1.00 -12.66
CA ARG A 85 13.12 -0.07 -12.09
C ARG A 85 14.40 0.44 -11.38
N ASP A 86 14.72 1.72 -11.56
CA ASP A 86 15.86 2.41 -10.94
C ASP A 86 15.50 3.13 -9.63
N SER A 87 14.30 2.87 -9.06
CA SER A 87 13.90 3.44 -7.78
C SER A 87 14.90 3.04 -6.68
N LYS A 88 15.37 4.03 -5.93
CA LYS A 88 16.24 3.78 -4.78
C LYS A 88 15.43 3.12 -3.66
N ILE A 89 16.11 2.40 -2.77
CA ILE A 89 15.44 1.79 -1.61
C ILE A 89 14.69 2.84 -0.78
N ILE A 90 15.26 4.01 -0.60
CA ILE A 90 14.60 5.11 0.13
C ILE A 90 13.24 5.44 -0.49
N ASP A 91 13.14 5.51 -1.82
CA ASP A 91 11.88 5.82 -2.50
C ASP A 91 10.81 4.75 -2.24
N ILE A 92 11.23 3.47 -2.21
CA ILE A 92 10.33 2.35 -1.89
C ILE A 92 9.85 2.45 -0.44
N VAL A 93 10.75 2.76 0.50
CA VAL A 93 10.41 2.92 1.93
C VAL A 93 9.42 4.07 2.12
N LEU A 94 9.67 5.23 1.50
CA LEU A 94 8.77 6.38 1.57
C LEU A 94 7.40 6.05 0.96
N MET A 95 7.36 5.33 -0.16
CA MET A 95 6.12 4.88 -0.78
C MET A 95 5.34 3.88 0.11
N ILE A 96 6.01 2.97 0.81
CA ILE A 96 5.37 2.08 1.78
C ILE A 96 4.70 2.90 2.90
N ILE A 97 5.40 3.91 3.43
CA ILE A 97 4.88 4.79 4.47
C ILE A 97 3.65 5.55 3.96
N ASP A 98 3.70 6.08 2.72
CA ASP A 98 2.58 6.78 2.10
C ASP A 98 1.35 5.87 1.93
N VAL A 99 1.55 4.66 1.44
CA VAL A 99 0.47 3.68 1.25
C VAL A 99 -0.17 3.32 2.60
N VAL A 100 0.65 3.12 3.63
CA VAL A 100 0.15 2.80 4.97
C VAL A 100 -0.66 3.95 5.56
N GLU A 101 -0.13 5.16 5.46
CA GLU A 101 -0.79 6.37 5.98
C GLU A 101 -2.08 6.66 5.20
N TYR A 102 -1.99 6.76 3.88
CA TYR A 102 -3.11 7.15 3.03
C TYR A 102 -4.31 6.21 3.13
N PHE A 103 -4.05 4.90 3.19
CA PHE A 103 -5.11 3.89 3.29
C PHE A 103 -5.44 3.50 4.74
N GLY A 104 -4.64 3.90 5.72
CA GLY A 104 -4.85 3.54 7.13
C GLY A 104 -4.79 2.03 7.39
N ILE A 105 -4.02 1.27 6.60
CA ILE A 105 -4.02 -0.20 6.60
C ILE A 105 -3.25 -0.83 7.76
N ALA A 106 -2.38 -0.07 8.42
CA ALA A 106 -1.65 -0.52 9.60
C ALA A 106 -1.39 0.64 10.56
N LYS A 107 -1.36 0.35 11.86
CA LYS A 107 -0.95 1.32 12.90
C LYS A 107 0.56 1.30 13.14
N LEU A 108 1.22 0.22 12.78
CA LEU A 108 2.64 0.01 12.98
C LEU A 108 3.21 -0.69 11.73
N VAL A 109 4.28 -0.13 11.18
CA VAL A 109 5.10 -0.77 10.15
C VAL A 109 6.38 -1.30 10.81
N VAL A 110 6.71 -2.53 10.52
CA VAL A 110 7.94 -3.18 11.02
C VAL A 110 8.82 -3.47 9.83
N PHE A 111 10.00 -2.88 9.78
CA PHE A 111 11.03 -3.20 8.80
C PHE A 111 12.09 -4.08 9.44
N THR A 112 12.60 -5.06 8.70
CA THR A 112 13.75 -5.88 9.14
C THR A 112 15.00 -5.49 8.38
N ASN A 113 16.09 -5.27 9.10
CA ASN A 113 17.41 -4.95 8.54
C ASN A 113 17.43 -3.76 7.57
N LEU A 114 16.58 -2.74 7.80
CA LEU A 114 16.50 -1.55 6.94
C LEU A 114 17.82 -0.77 6.92
N LYS A 115 18.51 -0.69 8.06
CA LYS A 115 19.78 0.03 8.19
C LYS A 115 20.90 -0.52 7.30
N LEU A 116 20.82 -1.79 6.88
CA LEU A 116 21.81 -2.37 5.95
C LEU A 116 21.75 -1.75 4.55
N TYR A 117 20.62 -1.14 4.18
CA TYR A 117 20.37 -0.67 2.83
C TYR A 117 20.38 0.85 2.69
N LEU A 118 20.35 1.59 3.79
CA LEU A 118 20.27 3.04 3.78
C LEU A 118 21.52 3.65 4.43
N SER A 119 22.03 4.69 3.82
CA SER A 119 23.05 5.55 4.46
C SER A 119 22.44 6.30 5.65
N GLN A 120 23.30 6.79 6.56
CA GLN A 120 22.86 7.58 7.70
C GLN A 120 22.00 8.80 7.30
N LYS A 121 22.36 9.49 6.20
CA LYS A 121 21.57 10.62 5.68
C LYS A 121 20.19 10.21 5.21
N GLU A 122 20.10 9.07 4.52
CA GLU A 122 18.81 8.53 4.05
C GLU A 122 17.95 8.06 5.23
N LEU A 123 18.54 7.47 6.27
CA LEU A 123 17.83 7.13 7.50
C LEU A 123 17.25 8.37 8.19
N GLU A 124 18.03 9.45 8.31
CA GLU A 124 17.53 10.71 8.87
C GLU A 124 16.37 11.28 8.05
N GLU A 125 16.42 11.16 6.73
CA GLU A 125 15.34 11.58 5.83
C GLU A 125 14.08 10.74 6.06
N VAL A 126 14.22 9.43 6.12
CA VAL A 126 13.12 8.49 6.42
C VAL A 126 12.51 8.80 7.79
N TYR A 127 13.31 9.07 8.83
CA TYR A 127 12.79 9.36 10.16
C TYR A 127 12.03 10.68 10.21
N LYS A 128 12.52 11.73 9.54
CA LYS A 128 11.79 13.00 9.39
C LYS A 128 10.45 12.77 8.68
N TYR A 129 10.46 11.94 7.65
CA TYR A 129 9.25 11.63 6.89
C TYR A 129 8.22 10.85 7.72
N ILE A 130 8.66 9.83 8.46
CA ILE A 130 7.82 9.06 9.39
C ILE A 130 7.16 9.99 10.41
N MET A 131 7.92 10.92 10.99
CA MET A 131 7.39 11.89 11.95
C MET A 131 6.37 12.84 11.31
N TYR A 132 6.65 13.32 10.11
CA TYR A 132 5.73 14.16 9.34
C TYR A 132 4.41 13.43 9.04
N LYS A 133 4.49 12.18 8.60
CA LYS A 133 3.33 11.34 8.28
C LYS A 133 2.63 10.76 9.52
N LYS A 134 3.23 10.88 10.71
CA LYS A 134 2.73 10.33 11.98
C LYS A 134 2.45 8.82 11.91
N VAL A 135 3.28 8.09 11.19
CA VAL A 135 3.26 6.62 11.10
C VAL A 135 4.18 6.05 12.17
N MET A 136 3.71 5.07 12.93
CA MET A 136 4.59 4.34 13.85
C MET A 136 5.41 3.32 13.07
N VAL A 137 6.72 3.36 13.28
CA VAL A 137 7.67 2.43 12.65
C VAL A 137 8.55 1.78 13.70
N LEU A 138 8.80 0.50 13.53
CA LEU A 138 9.76 -0.28 14.30
C LEU A 138 10.78 -0.87 13.33
N LEU A 139 12.05 -0.68 13.61
CA LEU A 139 13.14 -1.33 12.91
C LEU A 139 13.60 -2.52 13.75
N LEU A 140 13.62 -3.71 13.16
CA LEU A 140 14.22 -4.91 13.73
C LEU A 140 15.54 -5.14 13.01
N GLU A 141 16.62 -4.79 13.68
CA GLU A 141 17.97 -4.86 13.12
C GLU A 141 18.75 -6.00 13.77
N THR A 142 19.63 -6.63 13.00
CA THR A 142 20.59 -7.62 13.49
C THR A 142 21.98 -7.03 13.38
N GLY A 143 22.74 -7.00 14.48
CA GLY A 143 24.10 -6.49 14.50
C GLY A 143 24.46 -5.80 15.81
N ASP A 144 25.73 -5.46 15.94
CA ASP A 144 26.29 -4.83 17.14
C ASP A 144 26.32 -3.29 17.04
N GLU A 145 25.64 -2.71 16.04
CA GLU A 145 25.66 -1.27 15.85
C GLU A 145 24.94 -0.56 17.00
N LYS A 146 25.72 0.18 17.77
CA LYS A 146 25.27 0.99 18.90
C LYS A 146 25.10 2.47 18.57
N GLU A 147 25.27 2.85 17.30
CA GLU A 147 25.11 4.26 16.91
C GLU A 147 23.64 4.61 16.76
N CYS A 148 23.17 5.52 17.61
CA CYS A 148 21.81 6.03 17.60
C CYS A 148 21.73 7.25 16.69
N VAL A 149 20.95 7.20 15.65
CA VAL A 149 20.69 8.32 14.72
C VAL A 149 19.71 9.30 15.38
N LYS A 150 19.73 10.56 14.97
CA LYS A 150 18.81 11.57 15.48
C LYS A 150 17.33 11.14 15.30
N ASN A 151 16.52 11.36 16.32
CA ASN A 151 15.10 10.94 16.41
C ASN A 151 14.90 9.42 16.51
N GLU A 152 15.90 8.67 16.90
CA GLU A 152 15.83 7.23 17.09
C GLU A 152 15.83 6.87 18.57
N LYS A 153 15.08 5.82 18.91
CA LYS A 153 15.14 5.17 20.20
C LYS A 153 15.47 3.70 19.98
N ILE A 154 16.60 3.26 20.52
CA ILE A 154 17.09 1.89 20.36
C ILE A 154 16.90 1.13 21.67
N LEU A 155 16.35 -0.08 21.57
CA LEU A 155 16.42 -1.12 22.57
C LEU A 155 17.39 -2.19 22.03
N PHE A 156 18.55 -2.27 22.62
CA PHE A 156 19.55 -3.29 22.29
C PHE A 156 19.43 -4.47 23.27
N LEU A 157 19.41 -5.67 22.72
CA LEU A 157 19.47 -6.92 23.49
C LEU A 157 20.81 -7.59 23.16
N ASP A 158 21.65 -7.81 24.16
CA ASP A 158 22.90 -8.51 23.98
C ASP A 158 22.76 -10.03 24.01
N SER A 159 23.87 -10.76 23.89
CA SER A 159 23.90 -12.24 23.92
C SER A 159 23.46 -12.83 25.24
N ASP A 160 23.55 -12.09 26.33
CA ASP A 160 23.17 -12.50 27.68
C ASP A 160 21.73 -12.06 28.04
N TYR A 161 21.01 -11.48 27.05
CA TYR A 161 19.67 -10.91 27.17
C TYR A 161 19.59 -9.69 28.09
N ASP A 162 20.71 -9.01 28.31
CA ASP A 162 20.70 -7.72 28.97
C ASP A 162 20.18 -6.62 28.04
N GLU A 163 19.31 -5.76 28.57
CA GLU A 163 18.66 -4.67 27.82
C GLU A 163 19.44 -3.36 28.00
N LEU A 164 19.86 -2.76 26.90
CA LEU A 164 20.43 -1.43 26.88
C LEU A 164 19.54 -0.50 26.07
N MET A 165 19.06 0.59 26.65
CA MET A 165 18.25 1.59 25.97
C MET A 165 19.08 2.83 25.65
N MET A 166 19.06 3.25 24.39
CA MET A 166 19.73 4.45 23.89
C MET A 166 18.73 5.35 23.15
N TYR A 167 18.93 6.66 23.25
CA TYR A 167 18.13 7.64 22.51
C TYR A 167 19.01 8.82 22.13
N ASN A 168 18.67 9.40 20.98
CA ASN A 168 19.30 10.61 20.44
C ASN A 168 18.18 11.55 19.98
N ASP A 169 17.94 12.58 20.81
CA ASP A 169 16.89 13.61 20.59
C ASP A 169 17.32 14.67 19.56
#